data_224998afdb4a8297036530949ddd7c7c
#
_entry.id   224998afdb4a8297036530949ddd7c7c
#
_cell.length_a   1.000
_cell.length_b   1.000
_cell.length_c   1.000
_cell.angle_alpha   90.00
_cell.angle_beta   90.00
_cell.angle_gamma   90.00
#
_symmetry.space_group_name_H-M   'P 1'
#
loop_
_entity.id
_entity.type
_entity.pdbx_description
1 polymer ?
#
loop_
_entity_poly.entity_id
_entity_poly.type
_entity_poly.pdbx_seq_one_letter_code
_entity_poly.pdbx_strand_id
1 'polypeptide(L)'
;MKVAKIRAAPKAVRFSISLVRDRHSPIPILPSHFPLPPLPQPPMLPREDLLKGVEYRETVALAIDRAEKAIKTWDVVCTDFLSPPEWTEVLRVFSRLTDIQVVAFGGYPQAERQRLAFARPEIPLDESQVELVVLDIAGNFLFDSATHRDFLGSLLGTGLVRDKVGDLIILGERGAQAIVVPELVEFLEATLVQVRSVPVKTKRIAFEDLKVREPKKKDMTTTEASMRLDAVASAGFGMSRSKMVDMITTGDVRVNWRDTTSSSYAVKTGDLISIRGKGRLEIGDVMITKKDRYRVQMTRFL
;
A
#
# COMPACT_ATOMS: atom_id res chain seq x y z
N MET A 1 3.50 -17.12 -50.47
CA MET A 1 2.61 -16.10 -51.07
C MET A 1 1.19 -16.48 -50.82
N LYS A 2 0.48 -15.86 -49.84
CA LYS A 2 -0.97 -15.85 -49.72
C LYS A 2 -1.36 -14.47 -49.17
N VAL A 3 -1.99 -13.68 -50.03
CA VAL A 3 -2.43 -12.33 -49.80
C VAL A 3 -3.75 -12.41 -49.03
N ALA A 4 -3.82 -11.80 -47.85
CA ALA A 4 -5.04 -11.68 -47.07
C ALA A 4 -5.79 -10.40 -47.47
N LYS A 5 -7.03 -10.58 -47.89
CA LYS A 5 -7.98 -9.55 -48.32
C LYS A 5 -8.39 -8.65 -47.15
N ILE A 6 -8.18 -7.34 -47.33
CA ILE A 6 -8.72 -6.27 -46.49
C ILE A 6 -10.25 -6.19 -46.72
N ARG A 7 -11.05 -6.33 -45.70
CA ARG A 7 -12.49 -6.10 -45.72
C ARG A 7 -12.76 -4.58 -45.53
N ALA A 8 -13.57 -4.04 -46.44
CA ALA A 8 -13.97 -2.65 -46.49
C ALA A 8 -14.90 -2.28 -45.31
N ALA A 9 -14.71 -1.03 -44.83
CA ALA A 9 -15.54 -0.40 -43.82
C ALA A 9 -16.97 -0.07 -44.33
N PRO A 10 -18.01 -0.06 -43.47
CA PRO A 10 -19.37 0.24 -43.87
C PRO A 10 -19.55 1.75 -44.17
N LYS A 11 -20.33 2.02 -45.20
CA LYS A 11 -20.67 3.35 -45.75
C LYS A 11 -21.41 4.19 -44.70
N ALA A 12 -20.92 5.42 -44.48
CA ALA A 12 -21.63 6.44 -43.74
C ALA A 12 -22.91 6.85 -44.46
N VAL A 13 -24.03 6.73 -43.78
CA VAL A 13 -25.33 7.25 -44.23
C VAL A 13 -25.35 8.74 -43.96
N ARG A 14 -25.28 9.55 -45.03
CA ARG A 14 -25.50 11.01 -44.96
C ARG A 14 -27.02 11.25 -44.92
N PHE A 15 -27.50 11.71 -43.77
CA PHE A 15 -28.81 12.37 -43.70
C PHE A 15 -28.68 13.81 -44.18
N SER A 16 -29.26 14.11 -45.35
CA SER A 16 -29.45 15.51 -45.79
C SER A 16 -30.75 16.03 -45.21
N ILE A 17 -30.65 16.89 -44.22
CA ILE A 17 -31.80 17.66 -43.74
C ILE A 17 -31.93 18.88 -44.63
N SER A 18 -32.92 18.91 -45.53
CA SER A 18 -33.32 20.09 -46.25
C SER A 18 -34.14 21.01 -45.33
N LEU A 19 -33.51 22.12 -44.90
CA LEU A 19 -34.21 23.18 -44.16
C LEU A 19 -35.16 23.93 -45.12
N VAL A 20 -36.43 23.56 -45.07
CA VAL A 20 -37.50 24.45 -45.59
C VAL A 20 -37.77 25.51 -44.55
N ARG A 21 -37.39 26.75 -44.85
CA ARG A 21 -37.59 27.94 -44.01
C ARG A 21 -39.05 28.43 -44.20
N ASP A 22 -39.97 27.93 -43.34
CA ASP A 22 -41.28 28.54 -43.16
C ASP A 22 -41.13 29.71 -42.15
N ARG A 23 -41.25 30.93 -42.63
CA ARG A 23 -41.31 32.15 -41.83
C ARG A 23 -42.77 32.27 -41.34
N HIS A 24 -43.03 32.04 -40.06
CA HIS A 24 -44.24 32.42 -39.28
C HIS A 24 -44.84 31.29 -38.46
N SER A 25 -44.04 30.52 -37.79
CA SER A 25 -44.53 29.72 -36.65
C SER A 25 -43.95 30.32 -35.37
N PRO A 26 -44.75 30.64 -34.35
CA PRO A 26 -44.24 31.06 -33.06
C PRO A 26 -43.48 29.91 -32.42
N ILE A 27 -42.25 30.19 -32.00
CA ILE A 27 -41.43 29.22 -31.23
C ILE A 27 -42.23 28.86 -29.99
N PRO A 28 -42.54 27.56 -29.74
CA PRO A 28 -43.19 27.20 -28.49
C PRO A 28 -42.24 27.56 -27.33
N ILE A 29 -42.67 28.48 -26.50
CA ILE A 29 -42.01 28.80 -25.24
C ILE A 29 -42.22 27.56 -24.34
N LEU A 30 -41.19 26.73 -24.23
CA LEU A 30 -41.17 25.66 -23.25
C LEU A 30 -41.36 26.27 -21.86
N PRO A 31 -42.28 25.74 -21.04
CA PRO A 31 -42.46 26.22 -19.67
C PRO A 31 -41.16 26.08 -18.91
N SER A 32 -40.65 27.15 -18.32
CA SER A 32 -39.36 27.26 -17.63
C SER A 32 -39.29 26.51 -16.30
N HIS A 33 -40.18 25.55 -16.04
CA HIS A 33 -40.25 24.77 -14.80
C HIS A 33 -40.52 23.31 -15.10
N PHE A 34 -39.56 22.66 -15.80
CA PHE A 34 -39.39 21.22 -15.56
C PHE A 34 -38.39 21.10 -14.39
N PRO A 35 -38.78 20.59 -13.22
CA PRO A 35 -37.81 20.21 -12.20
C PRO A 35 -36.92 19.14 -12.82
N LEU A 36 -35.63 19.47 -12.99
CA LEU A 36 -34.63 18.47 -13.37
C LEU A 36 -34.74 17.33 -12.36
N PRO A 37 -34.81 16.06 -12.82
CA PRO A 37 -34.78 14.95 -11.90
C PRO A 37 -33.52 15.11 -11.01
N PRO A 38 -33.60 14.82 -9.70
CA PRO A 38 -32.45 14.91 -8.82
C PRO A 38 -31.36 14.06 -9.44
N LEU A 39 -30.17 14.66 -9.59
CA LEU A 39 -28.99 13.92 -10.05
C LEU A 39 -28.85 12.67 -9.18
N PRO A 40 -28.63 11.48 -9.78
CA PRO A 40 -28.44 10.26 -9.02
C PRO A 40 -27.32 10.52 -8.01
N GLN A 41 -27.62 10.35 -6.73
CA GLN A 41 -26.60 10.48 -5.69
C GLN A 41 -25.54 9.41 -5.96
N PRO A 42 -24.25 9.74 -5.86
CA PRO A 42 -23.20 8.77 -6.05
C PRO A 42 -23.41 7.63 -5.04
N PRO A 43 -23.18 6.38 -5.45
CA PRO A 43 -23.35 5.24 -4.57
C PRO A 43 -22.51 5.44 -3.29
N MET A 44 -23.18 5.41 -2.15
CA MET A 44 -22.47 5.41 -0.86
C MET A 44 -21.99 3.98 -0.57
N LEU A 45 -20.77 3.84 -0.10
CA LEU A 45 -20.24 2.53 0.27
C LEU A 45 -21.01 1.95 1.48
N PRO A 46 -21.20 0.62 1.58
CA PRO A 46 -21.91 -0.02 2.68
C PRO A 46 -21.06 -0.01 3.98
N ARG A 47 -20.90 1.16 4.58
CA ARG A 47 -19.98 1.46 5.69
C ARG A 47 -20.11 0.48 6.87
N GLU A 48 -21.33 0.18 7.30
CA GLU A 48 -21.55 -0.72 8.43
C GLU A 48 -21.09 -2.14 8.13
N ASP A 49 -21.31 -2.63 6.90
CA ASP A 49 -20.89 -3.98 6.51
C ASP A 49 -19.38 -4.07 6.34
N LEU A 50 -18.74 -3.02 5.81
CA LEU A 50 -17.28 -2.94 5.66
C LEU A 50 -16.56 -2.87 7.01
N LEU A 51 -17.20 -2.33 8.05
CA LEU A 51 -16.63 -2.23 9.39
C LEU A 51 -16.91 -3.46 10.27
N LYS A 52 -17.60 -4.49 9.77
CA LYS A 52 -17.86 -5.72 10.53
C LYS A 52 -16.60 -6.59 10.60
N GLY A 53 -16.19 -6.96 11.81
CA GLY A 53 -15.09 -7.89 12.05
C GLY A 53 -13.72 -7.36 11.63
N VAL A 54 -13.53 -6.04 11.55
CA VAL A 54 -12.24 -5.41 11.33
C VAL A 54 -11.57 -5.11 12.67
N GLU A 55 -10.23 -5.25 12.69
CA GLU A 55 -9.39 -4.99 13.85
C GLU A 55 -9.04 -3.49 13.95
N TYR A 56 -8.68 -2.87 12.81
CA TYR A 56 -8.30 -1.45 12.71
C TYR A 56 -9.48 -0.59 12.26
N ARG A 57 -10.53 -0.55 13.11
CA ARG A 57 -11.81 0.05 12.75
C ARG A 57 -11.71 1.52 12.35
N GLU A 58 -10.89 2.31 13.05
CA GLU A 58 -10.68 3.74 12.74
C GLU A 58 -9.99 3.93 11.40
N THR A 59 -8.94 3.16 11.14
CA THR A 59 -8.21 3.21 9.86
C THR A 59 -9.11 2.83 8.70
N VAL A 60 -9.90 1.75 8.84
CA VAL A 60 -10.84 1.33 7.79
C VAL A 60 -11.93 2.39 7.59
N ALA A 61 -12.42 3.02 8.65
CA ALA A 61 -13.41 4.09 8.56
C ALA A 61 -12.86 5.31 7.80
N LEU A 62 -11.63 5.74 8.11
CA LEU A 62 -10.95 6.82 7.36
C LEU A 62 -10.70 6.45 5.89
N ALA A 63 -10.36 5.19 5.61
CA ALA A 63 -10.20 4.69 4.25
C ALA A 63 -11.53 4.75 3.47
N ILE A 64 -12.66 4.40 4.10
CA ILE A 64 -13.99 4.54 3.50
C ILE A 64 -14.28 6.01 3.19
N ASP A 65 -13.98 6.94 4.10
CA ASP A 65 -14.19 8.38 3.86
C ASP A 65 -13.36 8.89 2.67
N ARG A 66 -12.11 8.41 2.50
CA ARG A 66 -11.26 8.72 1.35
C ARG A 66 -11.83 8.15 0.05
N ALA A 67 -12.27 6.89 0.08
CA ALA A 67 -12.90 6.24 -1.06
C ALA A 67 -14.19 6.95 -1.50
N GLU A 68 -15.07 7.30 -0.56
CA GLU A 68 -16.29 8.06 -0.86
C GLU A 68 -15.98 9.46 -1.43
N LYS A 69 -14.91 10.12 -0.94
CA LYS A 69 -14.44 11.37 -1.51
C LYS A 69 -14.02 11.15 -2.97
N ALA A 70 -13.21 10.14 -3.27
CA ALA A 70 -12.78 9.82 -4.64
C ALA A 70 -13.97 9.54 -5.56
N ILE A 71 -14.99 8.82 -5.08
CA ILE A 71 -16.22 8.56 -5.83
C ILE A 71 -16.96 9.87 -6.15
N LYS A 72 -17.02 10.80 -5.19
CA LYS A 72 -17.77 12.08 -5.31
C LYS A 72 -17.04 13.11 -6.18
N THR A 73 -15.71 13.21 -6.04
CA THR A 73 -14.94 14.27 -6.73
C THR A 73 -14.39 13.85 -8.08
N TRP A 74 -14.42 12.54 -8.42
CA TRP A 74 -13.79 11.98 -9.62
C TRP A 74 -12.26 12.17 -9.65
N ASP A 75 -11.65 12.27 -8.47
CA ASP A 75 -10.21 12.43 -8.29
C ASP A 75 -9.59 11.20 -7.65
N VAL A 76 -8.28 11.06 -7.78
CA VAL A 76 -7.51 10.14 -6.96
C VAL A 76 -7.35 10.74 -5.56
N VAL A 77 -7.71 9.98 -4.52
CA VAL A 77 -7.60 10.44 -3.13
C VAL A 77 -6.72 9.48 -2.33
N CYS A 78 -5.65 10.02 -1.74
CA CYS A 78 -4.71 9.24 -0.95
C CYS A 78 -5.02 9.30 0.57
N THR A 79 -4.67 8.22 1.28
CA THR A 79 -4.58 8.22 2.75
C THR A 79 -3.27 8.83 3.21
N ASP A 80 -3.07 8.97 4.51
CA ASP A 80 -1.76 9.08 5.11
C ASP A 80 -1.04 7.72 5.10
N PHE A 81 0.20 7.62 5.60
CA PHE A 81 0.92 6.36 5.67
C PHE A 81 0.33 5.44 6.72
N LEU A 82 0.02 4.24 6.33
CA LEU A 82 -0.49 3.18 7.17
C LEU A 82 0.62 2.17 7.49
N SER A 83 0.54 1.55 8.65
CA SER A 83 1.39 0.41 9.00
C SER A 83 0.97 -0.86 8.24
N PRO A 84 1.85 -1.87 8.12
CA PRO A 84 1.55 -3.09 7.37
C PRO A 84 0.24 -3.79 7.76
N PRO A 85 -0.10 -3.96 9.05
CA PRO A 85 -1.38 -4.57 9.40
C PRO A 85 -2.59 -3.73 8.98
N GLU A 86 -2.47 -2.40 9.08
CA GLU A 86 -3.56 -1.48 8.72
C GLU A 86 -3.85 -1.48 7.23
N TRP A 87 -2.82 -1.24 6.38
CA TRP A 87 -3.07 -1.20 4.94
C TRP A 87 -3.47 -2.58 4.39
N THR A 88 -2.96 -3.68 4.95
CA THR A 88 -3.37 -5.04 4.58
C THR A 88 -4.85 -5.28 4.89
N GLU A 89 -5.33 -4.81 6.06
CA GLU A 89 -6.74 -4.94 6.40
C GLU A 89 -7.63 -4.09 5.49
N VAL A 90 -7.23 -2.85 5.19
CA VAL A 90 -7.98 -2.01 4.24
C VAL A 90 -8.05 -2.69 2.88
N LEU A 91 -6.94 -3.17 2.30
CA LEU A 91 -6.97 -3.89 1.02
C LEU A 91 -7.90 -5.10 1.05
N ARG A 92 -7.88 -5.89 2.12
CA ARG A 92 -8.78 -7.04 2.31
C ARG A 92 -10.25 -6.64 2.32
N VAL A 93 -10.59 -5.53 2.98
CA VAL A 93 -11.96 -5.01 3.03
C VAL A 93 -12.40 -4.53 1.65
N PHE A 94 -11.55 -3.76 0.98
CA PHE A 94 -11.86 -3.16 -0.32
C PHE A 94 -11.79 -4.14 -1.50
N SER A 95 -11.11 -5.29 -1.37
CA SER A 95 -11.03 -6.31 -2.43
C SER A 95 -12.38 -6.89 -2.86
N ARG A 96 -13.44 -6.66 -2.09
CA ARG A 96 -14.81 -7.13 -2.38
C ARG A 96 -15.65 -6.09 -3.13
N LEU A 97 -15.13 -4.89 -3.30
CA LEU A 97 -15.84 -3.78 -3.94
C LEU A 97 -15.44 -3.69 -5.40
N THR A 98 -16.42 -3.39 -6.27
CA THR A 98 -16.23 -3.21 -7.70
C THR A 98 -16.29 -1.75 -8.13
N ASP A 99 -16.89 -0.89 -7.28
CA ASP A 99 -17.16 0.51 -7.60
C ASP A 99 -16.01 1.46 -7.21
N ILE A 100 -14.91 0.89 -6.69
CA ILE A 100 -13.72 1.62 -6.27
C ILE A 100 -12.47 0.78 -6.51
N GLN A 101 -11.42 1.39 -7.03
CA GLN A 101 -10.09 0.82 -7.11
C GLN A 101 -9.25 1.31 -5.94
N VAL A 102 -8.31 0.49 -5.51
CA VAL A 102 -7.33 0.82 -4.48
C VAL A 102 -5.95 0.30 -4.86
N VAL A 103 -4.94 1.16 -4.74
CA VAL A 103 -3.53 0.82 -4.91
C VAL A 103 -2.76 1.25 -3.68
N ALA A 104 -1.85 0.39 -3.22
CA ALA A 104 -0.99 0.63 -2.07
C ALA A 104 0.45 0.80 -2.54
N PHE A 105 1.11 1.88 -2.12
CA PHE A 105 2.51 2.12 -2.45
C PHE A 105 3.21 2.95 -1.36
N GLY A 106 4.48 2.64 -1.10
CA GLY A 106 5.30 3.33 -0.10
C GLY A 106 6.60 3.89 -0.65
N GLY A 107 6.73 4.01 -2.01
CA GLY A 107 7.90 4.58 -2.67
C GLY A 107 8.91 3.54 -3.20
N TYR A 108 8.80 2.27 -2.78
CA TYR A 108 9.58 1.16 -3.31
C TYR A 108 8.88 -0.18 -3.00
N PRO A 109 9.19 -1.28 -3.71
CA PRO A 109 8.41 -2.53 -3.65
C PRO A 109 8.29 -3.18 -2.26
N GLN A 110 9.29 -3.02 -1.38
CA GLN A 110 9.30 -3.63 -0.05
C GLN A 110 9.02 -2.63 1.07
N ALA A 111 8.45 -1.47 0.75
CA ALA A 111 8.12 -0.45 1.74
C ALA A 111 7.16 -1.01 2.80
N GLU A 112 7.51 -0.83 4.07
CA GLU A 112 6.66 -1.27 5.18
C GLU A 112 5.46 -0.33 5.34
N ARG A 113 5.70 0.95 5.39
CA ARG A 113 4.63 1.93 5.48
C ARG A 113 4.19 2.36 4.08
N GLN A 114 2.90 2.25 3.83
CA GLN A 114 2.34 2.56 2.51
C GLN A 114 1.17 3.52 2.64
N ARG A 115 0.97 4.34 1.63
CA ARG A 115 -0.26 5.10 1.41
C ARG A 115 -1.17 4.31 0.48
N LEU A 116 -2.47 4.48 0.65
CA LEU A 116 -3.45 3.92 -0.26
C LEU A 116 -4.04 5.04 -1.11
N ALA A 117 -4.05 4.85 -2.41
CA ALA A 117 -4.76 5.71 -3.35
C ALA A 117 -6.08 5.03 -3.76
N PHE A 118 -7.16 5.80 -3.74
CA PHE A 118 -8.50 5.38 -4.13
C PHE A 118 -8.95 6.14 -5.37
N ALA A 119 -9.58 5.45 -6.31
CA ALA A 119 -10.16 6.06 -7.50
C ALA A 119 -11.37 5.24 -7.99
N ARG A 120 -12.23 5.89 -8.77
CA ARG A 120 -13.32 5.19 -9.49
C ARG A 120 -12.73 4.24 -10.54
N PRO A 121 -13.45 3.15 -10.91
CA PRO A 121 -12.97 2.20 -11.92
C PRO A 121 -12.66 2.82 -13.29
N GLU A 122 -13.28 3.96 -13.61
CA GLU A 122 -13.11 4.67 -14.88
C GLU A 122 -11.80 5.50 -14.93
N ILE A 123 -11.15 5.71 -13.79
CA ILE A 123 -9.90 6.48 -13.67
C ILE A 123 -8.73 5.49 -13.61
N PRO A 124 -7.76 5.56 -14.52
CA PRO A 124 -6.55 4.73 -14.42
C PRO A 124 -5.86 4.97 -13.08
N LEU A 125 -5.56 3.88 -12.35
CA LEU A 125 -4.93 3.94 -11.04
C LEU A 125 -3.78 2.94 -10.97
N ASP A 126 -2.57 3.47 -10.74
CA ASP A 126 -1.36 2.68 -10.48
C ASP A 126 -0.51 3.32 -9.37
N GLU A 127 0.67 2.78 -9.10
CA GLU A 127 1.56 3.26 -8.04
C GLU A 127 2.03 4.72 -8.24
N SER A 128 2.06 5.23 -9.47
CA SER A 128 2.51 6.58 -9.78
C SER A 128 1.53 7.67 -9.30
N GLN A 129 0.25 7.32 -9.12
CA GLN A 129 -0.76 8.22 -8.55
C GLN A 129 -0.74 8.29 -7.03
N VAL A 130 0.06 7.44 -6.36
CA VAL A 130 0.26 7.56 -4.91
C VAL A 130 1.22 8.72 -4.65
N GLU A 131 0.70 9.82 -4.15
CA GLU A 131 1.48 11.04 -3.92
C GLU A 131 2.51 10.87 -2.81
N LEU A 132 3.78 10.78 -3.18
CA LEU A 132 4.92 10.59 -2.29
C LEU A 132 6.08 11.50 -2.69
N VAL A 133 6.91 11.87 -1.73
CA VAL A 133 8.17 12.58 -1.99
C VAL A 133 9.29 11.94 -1.18
N VAL A 134 10.48 11.90 -1.75
CA VAL A 134 11.70 11.47 -1.08
C VAL A 134 12.51 12.70 -0.64
N LEU A 135 12.88 12.73 0.62
CA LEU A 135 13.79 13.72 1.20
C LEU A 135 15.14 13.08 1.54
N ASP A 136 16.22 13.71 1.11
CA ASP A 136 17.58 13.40 1.55
C ASP A 136 17.93 14.28 2.73
N ILE A 137 18.27 13.68 3.88
CA ILE A 137 18.63 14.34 5.13
C ILE A 137 20.14 14.14 5.30
N ALA A 138 20.92 15.00 4.67
CA ALA A 138 22.37 14.89 4.60
C ALA A 138 23.07 15.57 5.77
N GLY A 139 24.03 14.86 6.41
CA GLY A 139 24.84 15.36 7.49
C GLY A 139 26.13 14.53 7.65
N ASN A 140 27.07 15.00 8.44
CA ASN A 140 28.29 14.25 8.75
C ASN A 140 28.16 13.53 10.10
N PHE A 141 27.78 12.26 10.06
CA PHE A 141 27.55 11.40 11.22
C PHE A 141 28.74 10.51 11.57
N LEU A 142 29.93 10.81 11.06
CA LEU A 142 31.15 10.02 11.29
C LEU A 142 31.48 9.92 12.79
N PHE A 143 31.34 11.01 13.53
CA PHE A 143 31.69 11.09 14.95
C PHE A 143 30.50 11.02 15.91
N ASP A 144 29.29 11.27 15.45
CA ASP A 144 28.04 11.12 16.21
C ASP A 144 27.02 10.35 15.39
N SER A 145 27.17 9.01 15.39
CA SER A 145 26.33 8.13 14.59
C SER A 145 24.87 8.21 15.04
N ALA A 146 23.96 8.38 14.07
CA ALA A 146 22.54 8.42 14.29
C ALA A 146 21.85 7.14 13.79
N THR A 147 20.89 6.69 14.58
CA THR A 147 20.08 5.51 14.29
C THR A 147 18.75 5.89 13.65
N HIS A 148 18.00 4.90 13.15
CA HIS A 148 16.63 5.11 12.68
C HIS A 148 15.76 5.87 13.70
N ARG A 149 15.90 5.55 14.98
CA ARG A 149 15.13 6.19 16.07
C ARG A 149 15.48 7.68 16.22
N ASP A 150 16.75 8.04 16.04
CA ASP A 150 17.20 9.43 16.14
C ASP A 150 16.64 10.29 15.00
N PHE A 151 16.72 9.79 13.76
CA PHE A 151 16.11 10.46 12.60
C PHE A 151 14.60 10.58 12.72
N LEU A 152 13.91 9.50 13.10
CA LEU A 152 12.47 9.54 13.33
C LEU A 152 12.11 10.52 14.44
N GLY A 153 12.84 10.50 15.55
CA GLY A 153 12.63 11.42 16.67
C GLY A 153 12.80 12.88 16.28
N SER A 154 13.80 13.19 15.44
CA SER A 154 14.03 14.56 14.94
C SER A 154 12.91 15.00 13.99
N LEU A 155 12.43 14.11 13.08
CA LEU A 155 11.29 14.41 12.24
C LEU A 155 10.02 14.68 13.06
N LEU A 156 9.69 13.82 14.02
CA LEU A 156 8.51 14.01 14.87
C LEU A 156 8.67 15.22 15.82
N GLY A 157 9.91 15.53 16.21
CA GLY A 157 10.26 16.72 17.02
C GLY A 157 9.95 18.06 16.34
N THR A 158 9.80 18.09 15.02
CA THR A 158 9.30 19.27 14.29
C THR A 158 7.79 19.49 14.46
N GLY A 159 7.08 18.61 15.18
CA GLY A 159 5.64 18.68 15.40
C GLY A 159 4.81 17.78 14.45
N LEU A 160 5.46 16.96 13.64
CA LEU A 160 4.77 16.05 12.72
C LEU A 160 4.19 14.84 13.43
N VAL A 161 3.04 14.36 12.94
CA VAL A 161 2.49 13.06 13.32
C VAL A 161 3.13 11.94 12.51
N ARG A 162 3.24 10.74 13.11
CA ARG A 162 3.91 9.58 12.49
C ARG A 162 3.33 9.19 11.14
N ASP A 163 2.03 9.40 10.95
CA ASP A 163 1.31 8.97 9.74
C ASP A 163 1.62 9.80 8.49
N LYS A 164 2.30 10.92 8.67
CA LYS A 164 2.83 11.75 7.57
C LYS A 164 4.19 11.29 7.05
N VAL A 165 4.82 10.34 7.75
CA VAL A 165 6.16 9.83 7.44
C VAL A 165 6.08 8.34 7.12
N GLY A 166 6.57 7.97 5.95
CA GLY A 166 6.73 6.59 5.50
C GLY A 166 7.97 5.92 6.09
N ASP A 167 8.71 5.23 5.25
CA ASP A 167 9.94 4.55 5.64
C ASP A 167 11.14 5.51 5.68
N LEU A 168 12.07 5.20 6.57
CA LEU A 168 13.36 5.88 6.73
C LEU A 168 14.48 4.93 6.36
N ILE A 169 15.29 5.31 5.39
CA ILE A 169 16.44 4.55 4.91
C ILE A 169 17.73 5.19 5.47
N ILE A 170 18.39 4.49 6.38
CA ILE A 170 19.60 4.99 7.02
C ILE A 170 20.82 4.76 6.12
N LEU A 171 21.54 5.83 5.81
CA LEU A 171 22.72 5.82 4.94
C LEU A 171 24.04 5.78 5.72
N GLY A 172 24.00 5.52 7.03
CA GLY A 172 25.16 5.52 7.92
C GLY A 172 25.70 6.93 8.14
N GLU A 173 26.99 7.12 7.88
CA GLU A 173 27.70 8.39 8.12
C GLU A 173 27.19 9.57 7.28
N ARG A 174 26.43 9.31 6.20
CA ARG A 174 25.93 10.35 5.29
C ARG A 174 24.55 10.90 5.66
N GLY A 175 23.86 10.26 6.60
CA GLY A 175 22.53 10.66 7.01
C GLY A 175 21.45 9.63 6.71
N ALA A 176 20.30 10.08 6.24
CA ALA A 176 19.15 9.22 5.93
C ALA A 176 18.34 9.77 4.75
N GLN A 177 17.51 8.90 4.16
CA GLN A 177 16.45 9.30 3.24
C GLN A 177 15.09 8.99 3.88
N ALA A 178 14.13 9.90 3.73
CA ALA A 178 12.79 9.78 4.28
C ALA A 178 11.76 9.87 3.17
N ILE A 179 10.75 9.00 3.19
CA ILE A 179 9.59 9.09 2.31
C ILE A 179 8.50 9.81 3.11
N VAL A 180 7.94 10.88 2.55
CA VAL A 180 6.97 11.74 3.24
C VAL A 180 5.81 12.12 2.32
N VAL A 181 4.74 12.66 2.90
CA VAL A 181 3.65 13.27 2.13
C VAL A 181 4.13 14.58 1.49
N PRO A 182 3.67 14.92 0.25
CA PRO A 182 4.15 16.11 -0.48
C PRO A 182 3.99 17.43 0.26
N GLU A 183 2.93 17.58 1.02
CA GLU A 183 2.54 18.81 1.70
C GLU A 183 3.56 19.25 2.77
N LEU A 184 4.44 18.35 3.20
CA LEU A 184 5.39 18.60 4.28
C LEU A 184 6.81 18.92 3.79
N VAL A 185 7.06 18.87 2.50
CA VAL A 185 8.42 18.99 1.94
C VAL A 185 9.04 20.34 2.30
N GLU A 186 8.39 21.44 1.95
CA GLU A 186 8.88 22.81 2.22
C GLU A 186 9.06 23.05 3.71
N PHE A 187 8.12 22.58 4.53
CA PHE A 187 8.21 22.68 5.97
C PHE A 187 9.42 21.94 6.52
N LEU A 188 9.68 20.71 6.09
CA LEU A 188 10.81 19.91 6.55
C LEU A 188 12.15 20.43 6.03
N GLU A 189 12.21 20.94 4.80
CA GLU A 189 13.42 21.59 4.27
C GLU A 189 13.82 22.83 5.10
N ALA A 190 12.82 23.55 5.63
CA ALA A 190 13.05 24.73 6.46
C ALA A 190 13.31 24.42 7.94
N THR A 191 12.71 23.38 8.52
CA THR A 191 12.69 23.16 9.97
C THR A 191 13.59 22.03 10.45
N LEU A 192 13.84 21.00 9.62
CA LEU A 192 14.71 19.88 10.00
C LEU A 192 16.17 20.23 9.70
N VAL A 193 16.78 20.97 10.61
CA VAL A 193 18.15 21.49 10.47
C VAL A 193 19.19 20.74 11.32
N GLN A 194 18.75 19.83 12.19
CA GLN A 194 19.61 19.08 13.10
C GLN A 194 19.04 17.71 13.44
N VAL A 195 19.91 16.68 13.53
CA VAL A 195 19.60 15.35 14.07
C VAL A 195 20.63 15.02 15.14
N ARG A 196 20.18 14.77 16.39
CA ARG A 196 21.07 14.74 17.57
C ARG A 196 21.89 16.05 17.68
N SER A 197 23.21 15.92 17.68
CA SER A 197 24.14 17.08 17.68
C SER A 197 24.58 17.48 16.27
N VAL A 198 24.22 16.73 15.23
CA VAL A 198 24.72 16.91 13.86
C VAL A 198 23.82 17.87 13.09
N PRO A 199 24.34 18.99 12.56
CA PRO A 199 23.61 19.81 11.60
C PRO A 199 23.34 19.03 10.32
N VAL A 200 22.12 19.13 9.79
CA VAL A 200 21.71 18.47 8.55
C VAL A 200 21.15 19.46 7.54
N LYS A 201 21.24 19.08 6.28
CA LYS A 201 20.55 19.74 5.18
C LYS A 201 19.53 18.78 4.59
N THR A 202 18.27 19.19 4.64
CA THR A 202 17.15 18.43 4.09
C THR A 202 16.80 18.99 2.72
N LYS A 203 16.62 18.12 1.72
CA LYS A 203 16.18 18.50 0.37
C LYS A 203 15.42 17.38 -0.32
N ARG A 204 14.50 17.75 -1.19
CA ARG A 204 13.82 16.83 -2.08
C ARG A 204 14.79 16.21 -3.08
N ILE A 205 14.63 14.91 -3.35
CA ILE A 205 15.36 14.16 -4.39
C ILE A 205 14.40 13.35 -5.25
N ALA A 206 14.88 12.84 -6.38
CA ALA A 206 14.11 11.94 -7.24
C ALA A 206 14.01 10.52 -6.63
N PHE A 207 13.01 9.75 -7.04
CA PHE A 207 12.84 8.36 -6.56
C PHE A 207 13.99 7.45 -7.00
N GLU A 208 14.60 7.73 -8.15
CA GLU A 208 15.76 7.02 -8.70
C GLU A 208 17.01 7.16 -7.82
N ASP A 209 17.07 8.22 -7.01
CA ASP A 209 18.15 8.47 -6.05
C ASP A 209 17.93 7.78 -4.69
N LEU A 210 16.79 7.11 -4.51
CA LEU A 210 16.47 6.39 -3.27
C LEU A 210 17.40 5.17 -3.10
N LYS A 211 18.13 5.14 -2.00
CA LYS A 211 19.17 4.12 -1.74
C LYS A 211 18.66 2.98 -0.88
N VAL A 212 17.60 2.33 -1.33
CA VAL A 212 17.09 1.14 -0.66
C VAL A 212 18.10 0.01 -0.80
N ARG A 213 18.55 -0.55 0.31
CA ARG A 213 19.32 -1.80 0.27
C ARG A 213 18.34 -2.95 0.05
N GLU A 214 18.59 -3.76 -0.95
CA GLU A 214 17.85 -5.00 -1.07
C GLU A 214 18.01 -5.81 0.24
N PRO A 215 16.90 -6.26 0.83
CA PRO A 215 16.98 -7.10 2.02
C PRO A 215 17.78 -8.37 1.65
N LYS A 216 18.71 -8.76 2.51
CA LYS A 216 19.39 -10.04 2.33
C LYS A 216 18.35 -11.15 2.39
N LYS A 217 18.14 -11.81 1.25
CA LYS A 217 17.21 -12.92 1.12
C LYS A 217 17.95 -14.23 1.21
N LYS A 218 17.34 -15.21 1.86
CA LYS A 218 17.82 -16.59 1.90
C LYS A 218 16.66 -17.51 1.55
N ASP A 219 16.71 -18.05 0.35
CA ASP A 219 15.75 -19.07 -0.06
C ASP A 219 16.12 -20.42 0.56
N MET A 220 15.12 -21.13 1.00
CA MET A 220 15.27 -22.42 1.63
C MET A 220 14.06 -23.31 1.37
N THR A 221 14.25 -24.60 1.56
CA THR A 221 13.16 -25.58 1.43
C THR A 221 13.21 -26.52 2.63
N THR A 222 12.07 -26.80 3.23
CA THR A 222 11.94 -27.81 4.28
C THR A 222 10.91 -28.87 3.92
N THR A 223 10.92 -29.99 4.62
CA THR A 223 9.91 -31.05 4.47
C THR A 223 9.31 -31.38 5.83
N GLU A 224 8.08 -30.90 6.03
CA GLU A 224 7.38 -31.00 7.31
C GLU A 224 6.25 -32.03 7.27
N ALA A 225 5.89 -32.59 8.42
CA ALA A 225 4.76 -33.51 8.55
C ALA A 225 3.41 -32.78 8.53
N SER A 226 3.40 -31.49 8.80
CA SER A 226 2.19 -30.64 8.82
C SER A 226 2.55 -29.19 8.56
N MET A 227 1.58 -28.39 8.09
CA MET A 227 1.71 -26.94 7.88
C MET A 227 1.49 -26.13 9.17
N ARG A 228 1.84 -26.70 10.33
CA ARG A 228 1.73 -26.00 11.62
C ARG A 228 2.78 -24.90 11.72
N LEU A 229 2.39 -23.76 12.29
CA LEU A 229 3.27 -22.60 12.48
C LEU A 229 4.56 -22.96 13.24
N ASP A 230 4.45 -23.74 14.33
CA ASP A 230 5.61 -24.16 15.13
C ASP A 230 6.63 -24.98 14.32
N ALA A 231 6.17 -25.86 13.41
CA ALA A 231 7.03 -26.68 12.58
C ALA A 231 7.70 -25.86 11.47
N VAL A 232 6.90 -25.18 10.66
CA VAL A 232 7.39 -24.42 9.49
C VAL A 232 8.28 -23.25 9.93
N ALA A 233 7.87 -22.47 10.94
CA ALA A 233 8.65 -21.33 11.41
C ALA A 233 9.96 -21.77 12.09
N SER A 234 9.98 -22.87 12.87
CA SER A 234 11.23 -23.36 13.48
C SER A 234 12.26 -23.73 12.41
N ALA A 235 11.84 -24.39 11.34
CA ALA A 235 12.71 -24.72 10.20
C ALA A 235 13.21 -23.45 9.49
N GLY A 236 12.31 -22.50 9.17
CA GLY A 236 12.65 -21.28 8.46
C GLY A 236 13.55 -20.33 9.23
N PHE A 237 13.37 -20.21 10.55
CA PHE A 237 14.23 -19.37 11.40
C PHE A 237 15.48 -20.09 11.94
N GLY A 238 15.61 -21.40 11.70
CA GLY A 238 16.77 -22.20 12.14
C GLY A 238 16.84 -22.29 13.66
N MET A 239 15.73 -22.56 14.34
CA MET A 239 15.68 -22.73 15.80
C MET A 239 14.93 -24.01 16.20
N SER A 240 15.05 -24.42 17.46
CA SER A 240 14.31 -25.57 17.96
C SER A 240 12.81 -25.29 17.99
N ARG A 241 12.03 -26.36 17.78
CA ARG A 241 10.56 -26.29 17.81
C ARG A 241 10.03 -25.83 19.17
N SER A 242 10.65 -26.28 20.27
CA SER A 242 10.30 -25.85 21.64
C SER A 242 10.44 -24.33 21.79
N LYS A 243 11.60 -23.78 21.39
CA LYS A 243 11.84 -22.34 21.44
C LYS A 243 10.85 -21.54 20.56
N MET A 244 10.47 -22.09 19.41
CA MET A 244 9.47 -21.46 18.55
C MET A 244 8.09 -21.46 19.22
N VAL A 245 7.70 -22.56 19.86
CA VAL A 245 6.44 -22.65 20.64
C VAL A 245 6.43 -21.60 21.75
N ASP A 246 7.53 -21.45 22.49
CA ASP A 246 7.64 -20.44 23.55
C ASP A 246 7.42 -19.02 22.98
N MET A 247 8.08 -18.69 21.87
CA MET A 247 7.95 -17.37 21.22
C MET A 247 6.55 -17.12 20.66
N ILE A 248 5.86 -18.16 20.15
CA ILE A 248 4.47 -18.03 19.70
C ILE A 248 3.57 -17.76 20.90
N THR A 249 3.75 -18.51 21.99
CA THR A 249 2.92 -18.38 23.20
C THR A 249 3.10 -17.02 23.89
N THR A 250 4.33 -16.45 23.85
CA THR A 250 4.62 -15.11 24.40
C THR A 250 4.15 -13.96 23.50
N GLY A 251 3.67 -14.25 22.27
CA GLY A 251 3.18 -13.21 21.34
C GLY A 251 4.30 -12.51 20.56
N ASP A 252 5.51 -13.09 20.52
CA ASP A 252 6.63 -12.53 19.74
C ASP A 252 6.53 -12.86 18.23
N VAL A 253 5.59 -13.73 17.84
CA VAL A 253 5.40 -14.20 16.46
C VAL A 253 4.11 -13.63 15.88
N ARG A 254 4.22 -13.06 14.70
CA ARG A 254 3.08 -12.56 13.92
C ARG A 254 2.96 -13.32 12.60
N VAL A 255 1.73 -13.61 12.21
CA VAL A 255 1.43 -14.13 10.87
C VAL A 255 0.58 -13.08 10.15
N ASN A 256 1.05 -12.65 8.98
CA ASN A 256 0.42 -11.56 8.22
C ASN A 256 0.16 -10.33 9.10
N TRP A 257 1.17 -9.97 9.91
CA TRP A 257 1.18 -8.84 10.85
C TRP A 257 0.23 -8.96 12.06
N ARG A 258 -0.49 -10.07 12.19
CA ARG A 258 -1.40 -10.34 13.31
C ARG A 258 -0.71 -11.18 14.38
N ASP A 259 -0.89 -10.81 15.63
CA ASP A 259 -0.39 -11.57 16.76
C ASP A 259 -1.03 -12.96 16.77
N THR A 260 -0.21 -13.98 16.88
CA THR A 260 -0.65 -15.38 16.86
C THR A 260 -0.03 -16.12 18.05
N THR A 261 -0.86 -16.62 18.96
CA THR A 261 -0.45 -17.40 20.13
C THR A 261 -0.68 -18.90 19.95
N SER A 262 -1.32 -19.32 18.86
CA SER A 262 -1.57 -20.73 18.55
C SER A 262 -0.42 -21.35 17.77
N SER A 263 0.37 -22.21 18.40
CA SER A 263 1.43 -22.96 17.75
C SER A 263 0.95 -23.92 16.65
N SER A 264 -0.33 -24.32 16.73
CA SER A 264 -0.99 -25.18 15.73
C SER A 264 -1.64 -24.43 14.57
N TYR A 265 -1.51 -23.09 14.50
CA TYR A 265 -1.99 -22.31 13.37
C TYR A 265 -1.49 -22.92 12.05
N ALA A 266 -2.40 -23.14 11.10
CA ALA A 266 -2.06 -23.72 9.79
C ALA A 266 -1.61 -22.61 8.85
N VAL A 267 -0.31 -22.55 8.55
CA VAL A 267 0.27 -21.58 7.59
C VAL A 267 -0.01 -22.03 6.16
N LYS A 268 -0.09 -21.04 5.24
CA LYS A 268 -0.43 -21.23 3.83
C LYS A 268 0.61 -20.56 2.94
N THR A 269 0.63 -20.92 1.66
CA THR A 269 1.35 -20.17 0.62
C THR A 269 0.96 -18.68 0.65
N GLY A 270 1.95 -17.81 0.61
CA GLY A 270 1.80 -16.35 0.71
C GLY A 270 1.77 -15.79 2.13
N ASP A 271 1.72 -16.64 3.17
CA ASP A 271 1.79 -16.15 4.54
C ASP A 271 3.18 -15.58 4.85
N LEU A 272 3.21 -14.44 5.54
CA LEU A 272 4.40 -13.79 6.05
C LEU A 272 4.49 -13.95 7.57
N ILE A 273 5.47 -14.70 8.03
CA ILE A 273 5.74 -14.89 9.46
C ILE A 273 6.84 -13.91 9.87
N SER A 274 6.57 -13.06 10.85
CA SER A 274 7.54 -12.11 11.37
C SER A 274 7.84 -12.35 12.85
N ILE A 275 9.12 -12.22 13.22
CA ILE A 275 9.60 -12.37 14.59
C ILE A 275 10.45 -11.14 14.93
N ARG A 276 10.11 -10.47 16.00
CA ARG A 276 10.81 -9.26 16.45
C ARG A 276 12.32 -9.57 16.65
N GLY A 277 13.17 -8.78 15.97
CA GLY A 277 14.63 -8.90 16.03
C GLY A 277 15.23 -10.12 15.32
N LYS A 278 14.42 -10.89 14.55
CA LYS A 278 14.89 -12.07 13.80
C LYS A 278 14.56 -12.03 12.30
N GLY A 279 13.82 -11.01 11.85
CA GLY A 279 13.44 -10.84 10.47
C GLY A 279 12.09 -11.46 10.11
N ARG A 280 11.89 -11.69 8.83
CA ARG A 280 10.64 -12.18 8.26
C ARG A 280 10.86 -13.46 7.45
N LEU A 281 9.84 -14.30 7.37
CA LEU A 281 9.83 -15.54 6.61
C LEU A 281 8.56 -15.59 5.77
N GLU A 282 8.70 -15.56 4.47
CA GLU A 282 7.62 -15.72 3.52
C GLU A 282 7.47 -17.20 3.15
N ILE A 283 6.23 -17.69 3.12
CA ILE A 283 5.89 -19.05 2.72
C ILE A 283 5.57 -19.04 1.22
N GLY A 284 6.44 -19.67 0.45
CA GLY A 284 6.28 -19.86 -0.99
C GLY A 284 5.42 -21.09 -1.33
N ASP A 285 5.80 -21.76 -2.41
CA ASP A 285 5.06 -22.93 -2.89
C ASP A 285 5.10 -24.10 -1.92
N VAL A 286 3.96 -24.77 -1.77
CA VAL A 286 3.79 -25.95 -0.94
C VAL A 286 3.41 -27.14 -1.82
N MET A 287 4.20 -28.20 -1.78
CA MET A 287 3.96 -29.43 -2.53
C MET A 287 3.84 -30.63 -1.58
N ILE A 288 2.86 -31.50 -1.83
CA ILE A 288 2.73 -32.77 -1.10
C ILE A 288 3.70 -33.80 -1.71
N THR A 289 4.52 -34.40 -0.90
CA THR A 289 5.47 -35.45 -1.33
C THR A 289 4.79 -36.81 -1.41
N LYS A 290 5.44 -37.78 -2.08
CA LYS A 290 4.94 -39.18 -2.19
C LYS A 290 4.77 -39.88 -0.82
N LYS A 291 5.35 -39.32 0.26
CA LYS A 291 5.27 -39.85 1.64
C LYS A 291 4.30 -39.03 2.51
N ASP A 292 3.36 -38.33 1.89
CA ASP A 292 2.32 -37.53 2.56
C ASP A 292 2.88 -36.44 3.49
N ARG A 293 4.04 -35.85 3.10
CA ARG A 293 4.65 -34.72 3.79
C ARG A 293 4.62 -33.46 2.93
N TYR A 294 4.70 -32.31 3.56
CA TYR A 294 4.67 -31.01 2.90
C TYR A 294 6.09 -30.53 2.62
N ARG A 295 6.45 -30.41 1.35
CA ARG A 295 7.66 -29.71 0.91
C ARG A 295 7.34 -28.25 0.77
N VAL A 296 7.90 -27.39 1.61
CA VAL A 296 7.61 -25.97 1.72
C VAL A 296 8.80 -25.18 1.24
N GLN A 297 8.61 -24.34 0.23
CA GLN A 297 9.58 -23.30 -0.17
C GLN A 297 9.38 -22.08 0.73
N MET A 298 10.47 -21.46 1.14
CA MET A 298 10.43 -20.31 2.02
C MET A 298 11.53 -19.31 1.65
N THR A 299 11.24 -18.04 1.77
CA THR A 299 12.23 -16.95 1.64
C THR A 299 12.36 -16.21 2.97
N ARG A 300 13.55 -16.26 3.56
CA ARG A 300 13.85 -15.52 4.78
C ARG A 300 14.49 -14.19 4.46
N PHE A 301 13.92 -13.09 4.99
CA PHE A 301 14.48 -11.74 4.95
C PHE A 301 15.24 -11.48 6.27
N LEU A 302 16.51 -11.05 6.13
CA LEU A 302 17.45 -10.89 7.23
C LEU A 302 17.69 -9.42 7.55
#